data_eedab9b51634ae6b569ded7b334d1613
#
_entry.id   eedab9b51634ae6b569ded7b334d1613
#
_cell.length_a   1.000
_cell.length_b   1.000
_cell.length_c   1.000
_cell.angle_alpha   90.00
_cell.angle_beta   90.00
_cell.angle_gamma   90.00
#
_symmetry.space_group_name_H-M   'P 1'
#
loop_
_entity.id
_entity.type
_entity.pdbx_description
1 polymer ?
#
loop_
_entity_poly.entity_id
_entity_poly.type
_entity_poly.pdbx_seq_one_letter_code
_entity_poly.pdbx_strand_id
1 'polypeptide(L)'
;FKQKTAYEIASCLVGSEMCIRDRLYVFSLVAGSLPALAKHKNNSSYRSLGASGAVSAVLVSYIVLHPTHTLLLFFVVPIPAALAGVLFFWYESRMATKSGTRVAHDAHMAGGFAGLLWTIYWVPQSLMRCWDQLANSFQSLTIL
;
A
#
# COMPACT_ATOMS: atom_id res chain seq x y z
N PHE A 1 -23.55 28.38 -6.43
CA PHE A 1 -23.14 26.97 -6.66
C PHE A 1 -23.23 26.71 -8.17
N LYS A 2 -22.09 26.77 -8.89
CA LYS A 2 -22.04 26.36 -10.31
C LYS A 2 -22.08 24.83 -10.34
N GLN A 3 -23.16 24.27 -10.86
CA GLN A 3 -23.20 22.83 -11.14
C GLN A 3 -22.15 22.50 -12.18
N LYS A 4 -21.17 21.68 -11.80
CA LYS A 4 -20.21 21.13 -12.75
C LYS A 4 -20.93 20.21 -13.72
N THR A 5 -20.67 20.35 -15.01
CA THR A 5 -21.26 19.50 -16.04
C THR A 5 -20.79 18.05 -15.85
N ALA A 6 -21.57 17.08 -16.31
CA ALA A 6 -21.21 15.66 -16.23
C ALA A 6 -19.83 15.37 -16.86
N TYR A 7 -19.44 16.16 -17.87
CA TYR A 7 -18.11 16.08 -18.49
C TYR A 7 -16.99 16.59 -17.57
N GLU A 8 -17.22 17.69 -16.82
CA GLU A 8 -16.25 18.18 -15.83
C GLU A 8 -16.14 17.25 -14.63
N ILE A 9 -17.23 16.58 -14.24
CA ILE A 9 -17.22 15.52 -13.22
C ILE A 9 -16.49 14.30 -13.75
N ALA A 10 -16.72 13.88 -14.99
CA ALA A 10 -16.02 12.77 -15.62
C ALA A 10 -14.53 13.09 -15.82
N SER A 11 -14.15 14.30 -16.20
CA SER A 11 -12.76 14.71 -16.32
C SER A 11 -12.07 14.91 -14.96
N CYS A 12 -12.81 15.28 -13.89
CA CYS A 12 -12.31 15.23 -12.51
C CYS A 12 -12.20 13.80 -11.96
N LEU A 13 -13.10 12.89 -12.35
CA LEU A 13 -13.05 11.46 -12.04
C LEU A 13 -11.93 10.74 -12.82
N VAL A 14 -11.63 11.23 -14.03
CA VAL A 14 -10.50 10.83 -14.88
C VAL A 14 -9.26 11.71 -14.60
N GLY A 15 -9.37 12.69 -13.70
CA GLY A 15 -8.30 13.57 -13.29
C GLY A 15 -7.12 12.81 -12.68
N SER A 16 -5.93 13.30 -12.90
CA SER A 16 -4.62 12.65 -12.70
C SER A 16 -4.47 11.79 -11.43
N GLU A 17 -5.11 12.17 -10.34
CA GLU A 17 -4.97 11.44 -9.06
C GLU A 17 -5.73 10.12 -9.02
N MET A 18 -6.93 10.05 -9.62
CA MET A 18 -7.67 8.79 -9.72
C MET A 18 -7.00 7.84 -10.71
N CYS A 19 -6.52 8.36 -11.85
CA CYS A 19 -5.78 7.55 -12.83
C CYS A 19 -4.48 6.97 -12.25
N ILE A 20 -3.75 7.71 -11.42
CA ILE A 20 -2.53 7.23 -10.77
C ILE A 20 -2.88 6.10 -9.79
N ARG A 21 -3.93 6.26 -8.98
CA ARG A 21 -4.39 5.25 -8.03
C ARG A 21 -4.90 4.00 -8.74
N ASP A 22 -5.69 4.15 -9.81
CA ASP A 22 -6.22 3.02 -10.57
C ASP A 22 -5.09 2.25 -11.26
N ARG A 23 -4.11 2.94 -11.84
CA ARG A 23 -2.91 2.32 -12.42
C ARG A 23 -2.08 1.62 -11.37
N LEU A 24 -1.89 2.23 -10.19
CA LEU A 24 -1.24 1.59 -9.06
C LEU A 24 -1.95 0.28 -8.69
N TYR A 25 -3.28 0.32 -8.57
CA TYR A 25 -4.08 -0.84 -8.22
C TYR A 25 -3.92 -1.97 -9.24
N VAL A 26 -4.10 -1.67 -10.54
CA VAL A 26 -3.97 -2.67 -11.62
C VAL A 26 -2.55 -3.22 -11.70
N PHE A 27 -1.54 -2.35 -11.64
CA PHE A 27 -0.14 -2.77 -11.63
C PHE A 27 0.17 -3.71 -10.45
N SER A 28 -0.30 -3.34 -9.27
CA SER A 28 -0.06 -4.11 -8.05
C SER A 28 -0.87 -5.40 -7.98
N LEU A 29 -2.00 -5.45 -8.65
CA LEU A 29 -2.78 -6.68 -8.83
C LEU A 29 -1.95 -7.73 -9.59
N VAL A 30 -1.29 -7.31 -10.67
CA VAL A 30 -0.40 -8.18 -11.45
C VAL A 30 0.84 -8.53 -10.64
N ALA A 31 1.55 -7.53 -10.10
CA ALA A 31 2.77 -7.74 -9.34
C ALA A 31 2.58 -8.62 -8.10
N GLY A 32 1.48 -8.43 -7.35
CA GLY A 32 1.14 -9.25 -6.20
C GLY A 32 0.76 -10.70 -6.55
N SER A 33 0.30 -10.93 -7.79
CA SER A 33 -0.04 -12.28 -8.25
C SER A 33 1.17 -13.09 -8.71
N LEU A 34 2.27 -12.44 -9.10
CA LEU A 34 3.46 -13.10 -9.65
C LEU A 34 4.09 -14.16 -8.73
N PRO A 35 4.32 -13.90 -7.42
CA PRO A 35 4.89 -14.90 -6.52
C PRO A 35 3.99 -16.13 -6.37
N ALA A 36 2.68 -15.91 -6.30
CA ALA A 36 1.71 -16.99 -6.20
C ALA A 36 1.70 -17.86 -7.46
N LEU A 37 1.74 -17.24 -8.64
CA LEU A 37 1.84 -17.93 -9.92
C LEU A 37 3.14 -18.71 -10.04
N ALA A 38 4.28 -18.14 -9.64
CA ALA A 38 5.58 -18.80 -9.70
C ALA A 38 5.64 -20.02 -8.75
N LYS A 39 5.13 -19.87 -7.53
CA LYS A 39 5.18 -20.90 -6.48
C LYS A 39 4.22 -22.05 -6.72
N HIS A 40 3.04 -21.77 -7.30
CA HIS A 40 1.95 -22.74 -7.46
C HIS A 40 1.67 -23.12 -8.92
N LYS A 41 2.63 -22.90 -9.83
CA LYS A 41 2.51 -23.17 -11.26
C LYS A 41 1.97 -24.58 -11.59
N ASN A 42 2.30 -25.57 -10.77
CA ASN A 42 1.94 -26.97 -10.98
C ASN A 42 0.76 -27.44 -10.10
N ASN A 43 0.11 -26.53 -9.36
CA ASN A 43 -1.00 -26.88 -8.47
C ASN A 43 -2.32 -26.30 -8.98
N SER A 44 -3.09 -27.12 -9.70
CA SER A 44 -4.38 -26.75 -10.28
C SER A 44 -5.47 -26.44 -9.23
N SER A 45 -5.28 -26.88 -7.99
CA SER A 45 -6.22 -26.64 -6.89
C SER A 45 -5.96 -25.32 -6.15
N TYR A 46 -4.83 -24.63 -6.45
CA TYR A 46 -4.51 -23.36 -5.81
C TYR A 46 -5.34 -22.24 -6.42
N ARG A 47 -6.11 -21.56 -5.57
CA ARG A 47 -6.89 -20.37 -5.93
C ARG A 47 -6.41 -19.20 -5.11
N SER A 48 -5.79 -18.22 -5.74
CA SER A 48 -5.43 -16.95 -5.13
C SER A 48 -6.26 -15.83 -5.72
N LEU A 49 -6.89 -15.04 -4.86
CA LEU A 49 -7.52 -13.78 -5.24
C LEU A 49 -6.46 -12.69 -5.08
N GLY A 50 -5.88 -12.24 -6.20
CA GLY A 50 -4.79 -11.25 -6.24
C GLY A 50 -5.13 -9.85 -5.71
N ALA A 51 -6.41 -9.56 -5.47
CA ALA A 51 -6.87 -8.23 -5.02
C ALA A 51 -6.23 -7.76 -3.71
N SER A 52 -5.92 -8.69 -2.79
CA SER A 52 -5.32 -8.33 -1.48
C SER A 52 -3.91 -7.74 -1.61
N GLY A 53 -3.12 -8.18 -2.59
CA GLY A 53 -1.81 -7.59 -2.90
C GLY A 53 -1.93 -6.15 -3.39
N ALA A 54 -2.94 -5.84 -4.20
CA ALA A 54 -3.20 -4.48 -4.66
C ALA A 54 -3.63 -3.56 -3.50
N VAL A 55 -4.43 -4.06 -2.56
CA VAL A 55 -4.78 -3.32 -1.34
C VAL A 55 -3.55 -3.03 -0.49
N SER A 56 -2.64 -4.00 -0.34
CA SER A 56 -1.37 -3.81 0.36
C SER A 56 -0.49 -2.75 -0.30
N ALA A 57 -0.49 -2.67 -1.64
CA ALA A 57 0.24 -1.63 -2.37
C ALA A 57 -0.32 -0.23 -2.10
N VAL A 58 -1.64 -0.07 -2.11
CA VAL A 58 -2.29 1.21 -1.79
C VAL A 58 -1.99 1.62 -0.35
N LEU A 59 -2.05 0.68 0.59
CA LEU A 59 -1.72 0.91 1.99
C LEU A 59 -0.28 1.40 2.15
N VAL A 60 0.69 0.70 1.56
CA VAL A 60 2.11 1.08 1.64
C VAL A 60 2.37 2.43 0.98
N SER A 61 1.76 2.69 -0.19
CA SER A 61 1.83 4.01 -0.85
C SER A 61 1.32 5.13 0.06
N TYR A 62 0.19 4.91 0.73
CA TYR A 62 -0.36 5.87 1.68
C TYR A 62 0.57 6.12 2.86
N ILE A 63 1.14 5.05 3.44
CA ILE A 63 2.08 5.15 4.57
C ILE A 63 3.31 5.98 4.20
N VAL A 64 3.88 5.78 3.01
CA VAL A 64 5.05 6.53 2.55
C VAL A 64 4.74 8.01 2.33
N LEU A 65 3.56 8.32 1.83
CA LEU A 65 3.14 9.70 1.58
C LEU A 65 2.72 10.45 2.86
N HIS A 66 2.19 9.72 3.86
CA HIS A 66 1.62 10.27 5.09
C HIS A 66 2.05 9.48 6.33
N PRO A 67 3.35 9.42 6.66
CA PRO A 67 3.89 8.54 7.72
C PRO A 67 3.44 8.90 9.12
N THR A 68 3.09 10.17 9.35
CA THR A 68 2.67 10.69 10.66
C THR A 68 1.16 10.62 10.88
N HIS A 69 0.38 10.34 9.83
CA HIS A 69 -1.06 10.19 9.95
C HIS A 69 -1.40 9.02 10.87
N THR A 70 -2.48 9.16 11.61
CA THR A 70 -2.98 8.11 12.48
C THR A 70 -3.82 7.11 11.69
N LEU A 71 -3.45 5.84 11.75
CA LEU A 71 -4.24 4.73 11.23
C LEU A 71 -4.88 3.97 12.39
N LEU A 72 -6.11 3.51 12.21
CA LEU A 72 -6.80 2.69 13.20
C LEU A 72 -6.50 1.21 12.93
N LEU A 73 -5.61 0.64 13.73
CA LEU A 73 -5.36 -0.79 13.70
C LEU A 73 -6.58 -1.54 14.23
N PHE A 74 -7.13 -2.45 13.43
CA PHE A 74 -8.39 -3.17 13.72
C PHE A 74 -9.56 -2.24 14.06
N PHE A 75 -9.58 -1.02 13.51
CA PHE A 75 -10.59 0.02 13.76
C PHE A 75 -10.69 0.50 15.22
N VAL A 76 -9.76 0.14 16.08
CA VAL A 76 -9.79 0.42 17.52
C VAL A 76 -8.56 1.17 17.99
N VAL A 77 -7.36 0.69 17.62
CA VAL A 77 -6.10 1.22 18.17
C VAL A 77 -5.50 2.26 17.22
N PRO A 78 -5.42 3.55 17.61
CA PRO A 78 -4.77 4.57 16.81
C PRO A 78 -3.25 4.41 16.86
N ILE A 79 -2.62 4.18 15.71
CA ILE A 79 -1.16 4.09 15.57
C ILE A 79 -0.67 4.99 14.43
N PRO A 80 0.55 5.53 14.51
CA PRO A 80 1.15 6.24 13.39
C PRO A 80 1.30 5.34 12.16
N ALA A 81 1.05 5.88 10.97
CA ALA A 81 1.11 5.12 9.72
C ALA A 81 2.49 4.47 9.50
N ALA A 82 3.58 5.15 9.86
CA ALA A 82 4.92 4.58 9.79
C ALA A 82 5.05 3.30 10.63
N LEU A 83 4.54 3.31 11.87
CA LEU A 83 4.55 2.12 12.74
C LEU A 83 3.67 1.01 12.15
N ALA A 84 2.51 1.36 11.59
CA ALA A 84 1.64 0.39 10.90
C ALA A 84 2.38 -0.28 9.74
N GLY A 85 3.19 0.45 8.97
CA GLY A 85 4.02 -0.09 7.89
C GLY A 85 5.06 -1.09 8.37
N VAL A 86 5.79 -0.74 9.45
CA VAL A 86 6.77 -1.66 10.05
C VAL A 86 6.10 -2.94 10.54
N LEU A 87 4.98 -2.81 11.26
CA LEU A 87 4.22 -3.95 11.77
C LEU A 87 3.65 -4.81 10.62
N PHE A 88 3.17 -4.18 9.55
CA PHE A 88 2.69 -4.87 8.36
C PHE A 88 3.77 -5.76 7.76
N PHE A 89 4.94 -5.21 7.40
CA PHE A 89 6.03 -5.99 6.80
C PHE A 89 6.59 -7.05 7.76
N TRP A 90 6.70 -6.73 9.04
CA TRP A 90 7.13 -7.71 10.05
C TRP A 90 6.15 -8.88 10.15
N TYR A 91 4.85 -8.61 10.24
CA TYR A 91 3.81 -9.64 10.32
C TYR A 91 3.79 -10.51 9.07
N GLU A 92 3.74 -9.89 7.88
CA GLU A 92 3.68 -10.60 6.60
C GLU A 92 4.93 -11.48 6.39
N SER A 93 6.13 -10.99 6.73
CA SER A 93 7.36 -11.76 6.61
C SER A 93 7.39 -12.98 7.55
N ARG A 94 6.87 -12.82 8.78
CA ARG A 94 6.76 -13.92 9.73
C ARG A 94 5.74 -14.97 9.30
N MET A 95 4.65 -14.53 8.71
CA MET A 95 3.58 -15.42 8.26
C MET A 95 3.90 -16.08 6.91
N ALA A 96 4.66 -15.46 6.04
CA ALA A 96 5.09 -16.03 4.76
C ALA A 96 5.95 -17.30 4.93
N THR A 97 6.65 -17.45 6.07
CA THR A 97 7.47 -18.62 6.38
C THR A 97 6.67 -19.79 6.96
N LYS A 98 5.43 -19.58 7.41
CA LYS A 98 4.59 -20.62 7.97
C LYS A 98 3.86 -21.40 6.87
N SER A 99 4.11 -22.70 6.79
CA SER A 99 3.37 -23.59 5.90
C SER A 99 1.94 -23.80 6.43
N GLY A 100 0.95 -23.78 5.52
CA GLY A 100 -0.44 -24.12 5.85
C GLY A 100 -1.38 -22.91 6.06
N THR A 101 -0.93 -21.69 5.89
CA THR A 101 -1.82 -20.51 5.91
C THR A 101 -2.62 -20.41 4.61
N ARG A 102 -3.94 -20.14 4.75
CA ARG A 102 -4.83 -19.90 3.58
C ARG A 102 -4.61 -18.52 2.95
N VAL A 103 -3.85 -17.66 3.60
CA VAL A 103 -3.59 -16.28 3.17
C VAL A 103 -2.28 -16.25 2.37
N ALA A 104 -2.31 -15.60 1.23
CA ALA A 104 -1.14 -15.44 0.36
C ALA A 104 -0.25 -14.28 0.85
N HIS A 105 0.45 -14.48 1.97
CA HIS A 105 1.35 -13.48 2.56
C HIS A 105 2.45 -13.03 1.58
N ASP A 106 2.93 -13.94 0.74
CA ASP A 106 3.89 -13.63 -0.34
C ASP A 106 3.32 -12.59 -1.32
N ALA A 107 2.01 -12.69 -1.63
CA ALA A 107 1.33 -11.74 -2.51
C ALA A 107 1.13 -10.37 -1.85
N HIS A 108 0.88 -10.33 -0.54
CA HIS A 108 0.81 -9.08 0.23
C HIS A 108 2.15 -8.36 0.25
N MET A 109 3.23 -9.08 0.50
CA MET A 109 4.58 -8.51 0.48
C MET A 109 4.94 -7.98 -0.91
N ALA A 110 4.72 -8.77 -1.96
CA ALA A 110 4.98 -8.35 -3.33
C ALA A 110 4.14 -7.12 -3.72
N GLY A 111 2.87 -7.09 -3.34
CA GLY A 111 2.00 -5.93 -3.50
C GLY A 111 2.52 -4.70 -2.77
N GLY A 112 2.90 -4.86 -1.50
CA GLY A 112 3.49 -3.78 -0.70
C GLY A 112 4.75 -3.19 -1.32
N PHE A 113 5.67 -4.05 -1.78
CA PHE A 113 6.87 -3.60 -2.51
C PHE A 113 6.54 -2.93 -3.84
N ALA A 114 5.57 -3.45 -4.59
CA ALA A 114 5.11 -2.83 -5.83
C ALA A 114 4.55 -1.41 -5.57
N GLY A 115 3.77 -1.24 -4.50
CA GLY A 115 3.27 0.06 -4.06
C GLY A 115 4.38 1.03 -3.68
N LEU A 116 5.39 0.57 -2.95
CA LEU A 116 6.56 1.35 -2.59
C LEU A 116 7.30 1.84 -3.84
N LEU A 117 7.64 0.94 -4.75
CA LEU A 117 8.36 1.26 -5.99
C LEU A 117 7.55 2.22 -6.88
N TRP A 118 6.25 1.98 -7.00
CA TRP A 118 5.35 2.86 -7.74
C TRP A 118 5.35 4.28 -7.16
N THR A 119 5.26 4.39 -5.83
CA THR A 119 5.24 5.69 -5.15
C THR A 119 6.55 6.45 -5.36
N ILE A 120 7.69 5.77 -5.26
CA ILE A 120 9.01 6.37 -5.51
C ILE A 120 9.12 6.83 -6.98
N TYR A 121 8.61 6.04 -7.92
CA TYR A 121 8.67 6.38 -9.34
C TYR A 121 7.87 7.65 -9.68
N TRP A 122 6.63 7.74 -9.19
CA TRP A 122 5.75 8.87 -9.48
C TRP A 122 5.98 10.08 -8.57
N VAL A 123 6.48 9.88 -7.38
CA VAL A 123 6.80 10.92 -6.40
C VAL A 123 8.22 10.70 -5.88
N PRO A 124 9.26 11.03 -6.66
CA PRO A 124 10.65 10.76 -6.30
C PRO A 124 11.08 11.34 -4.95
N GLN A 125 10.44 12.44 -4.55
CA GLN A 125 10.71 13.11 -3.26
C GLN A 125 9.95 12.47 -2.08
N SER A 126 9.16 11.42 -2.30
CA SER A 126 8.32 10.81 -1.25
C SER A 126 9.12 10.30 -0.06
N LEU A 127 10.27 9.69 -0.30
CA LEU A 127 11.14 9.18 0.76
C LEU A 127 11.76 10.31 1.60
N MET A 128 12.21 11.37 0.95
CA MET A 128 12.76 12.53 1.67
C MET A 128 11.68 13.21 2.51
N ARG A 129 10.50 13.43 1.93
CA ARG A 129 9.34 13.97 2.66
C ARG A 129 8.92 13.07 3.82
N CYS A 130 8.92 11.77 3.62
CA CYS A 130 8.64 10.79 4.69
C CYS A 130 9.63 10.94 5.84
N TRP A 131 10.93 11.05 5.52
CA TRP A 131 11.98 11.25 6.51
C TRP A 131 11.82 12.57 7.27
N ASP A 132 11.62 13.68 6.56
CA ASP A 132 11.44 15.01 7.15
C ASP A 132 10.22 15.06 8.08
N GLN A 133 9.11 14.46 7.68
CA GLN A 133 7.90 14.39 8.52
C GLN A 133 8.16 13.59 9.80
N LEU A 134 8.86 12.46 9.71
CA LEU A 134 9.22 11.66 10.89
C LEU A 134 10.18 12.41 11.78
N ALA A 135 11.24 13.02 11.24
CA ALA A 135 12.23 13.77 11.99
C ALA A 135 11.58 14.94 12.77
N ASN A 136 10.72 15.71 12.10
CA ASN A 136 9.98 16.82 12.74
C ASN A 136 9.02 16.33 13.83
N SER A 137 8.40 15.18 13.66
CA SER A 137 7.53 14.58 14.69
C SER A 137 8.32 14.15 15.93
N PHE A 138 9.52 13.63 15.77
CA PHE A 138 10.40 13.27 16.88
C PHE A 138 10.91 14.52 17.62
N GLN A 139 11.26 15.58 16.89
CA GLN A 139 11.71 16.83 17.52
C GLN A 139 10.61 17.48 18.36
N SER A 140 9.37 17.48 17.89
CA SER A 140 8.24 18.02 18.65
C SER A 140 7.94 17.25 19.94
N LEU A 141 8.24 15.95 19.98
CA LEU A 141 8.11 15.11 21.17
C LEU A 141 9.22 15.34 22.21
N THR A 142 10.39 15.83 21.78
CA THR A 142 11.56 16.04 22.66
C THR A 142 11.51 17.41 23.36
N ILE A 143 10.64 18.32 22.92
CA ILE A 143 10.49 19.68 23.46
C ILE A 143 9.38 19.76 24.53
N LEU A 144 8.60 18.71 24.73
CA LEU A 144 7.60 18.57 25.79
C LEU A 144 8.18 17.84 27.01
#